data_07181645d61fb286bbe83e8e5e2263c7
#
_entry.id   07181645d61fb286bbe83e8e5e2263c7
#
_cell.length_a   1.000
_cell.length_b   1.000
_cell.length_c   1.000
_cell.angle_alpha   90.00
_cell.angle_beta   90.00
_cell.angle_gamma   90.00
#
_symmetry.space_group_name_H-M   'P 1'
#
loop_
_entity.id
_entity.type
_entity.pdbx_description
1 polymer ?
#
loop_
_entity_poly.entity_id
_entity_poly.type
_entity_poly.pdbx_seq_one_letter_code
_entity_poly.pdbx_strand_id
1 'polypeptide(L)'
;MSKWKKFTSACLVAALSTALLAGCGGEKKDSAAANADKYVIGASFELTGNVANYGKSTLSGLKLAVDQVNKAGGVNGKQLVVVESDNKSEPAESGNSVTKLITQDKVVAVVGPATSGCVFAATPVVTSNKVPLIAPCATAPAITVDNGQVKEFIFRACFIDPFQGRVMAEFADKTLGVKNVAILHDASSDYSKGLAEVFEKTLNEKGGKVVAKEAFLSKDIDFKAALTKIKAANPEAIYIPGYYEEVAKIIKQTREIGLNVPLIGCDGWDSPKLVEIAGPEALNNTYFSSAFSVQDQTESVQKFIADYKAMYQKDPDIFCMQGYNAGLVLADALKRAGDGADGAKLAAAIAATKDLPVASGKLTYDKDHNPIISAIIIEMKDGVQSFKEKISL
;
A
#
# COMPACT_ATOMS: atom_id res chain seq x y z
N MET A 1 52.78 39.09 58.59
CA MET A 1 53.78 38.16 59.14
C MET A 1 54.00 37.11 58.04
N SER A 2 55.10 37.23 57.45
CA SER A 2 56.33 36.42 57.40
C SER A 2 56.21 35.33 56.33
N LYS A 3 56.87 35.49 55.27
CA LYS A 3 58.29 35.35 54.81
C LYS A 3 58.36 34.08 53.93
N TRP A 4 58.73 34.23 52.65
CA TRP A 4 60.03 33.93 52.03
C TRP A 4 60.40 32.46 51.96
N LYS A 5 60.86 31.87 50.87
CA LYS A 5 61.98 32.11 49.92
C LYS A 5 61.78 31.19 48.71
N LYS A 6 61.95 31.61 47.48
CA LYS A 6 63.14 31.67 46.61
C LYS A 6 64.06 30.42 46.63
N PHE A 7 64.29 29.84 45.47
CA PHE A 7 65.55 29.76 44.71
C PHE A 7 65.38 28.65 43.61
N THR A 8 65.46 29.03 42.35
CA THR A 8 66.58 28.86 41.38
C THR A 8 67.00 27.41 41.14
N SER A 9 67.16 26.87 39.97
CA SER A 9 67.95 27.25 38.77
C SER A 9 67.77 26.17 37.76
N ALA A 10 67.49 26.46 36.54
CA ALA A 10 68.38 26.57 35.38
C ALA A 10 68.85 25.26 34.72
N CYS A 11 68.70 25.31 33.39
CA CYS A 11 69.44 24.58 32.32
C CYS A 11 69.15 23.08 32.14
N LEU A 12 68.91 22.59 30.96
CA LEU A 12 69.50 22.71 29.64
C LEU A 12 68.66 21.99 28.58
N VAL A 13 68.42 22.66 27.47
CA VAL A 13 68.75 22.29 26.09
C VAL A 13 67.98 21.19 25.38
N ALA A 14 67.24 21.65 24.43
CA ALA A 14 67.11 21.24 23.04
C ALA A 14 67.03 19.73 22.72
N ALA A 15 65.95 19.32 22.14
CA ALA A 15 65.96 18.61 20.86
C ALA A 15 64.59 18.47 20.26
N LEU A 16 64.50 18.94 19.06
CA LEU A 16 63.69 18.57 17.93
C LEU A 16 62.15 18.52 18.08
N SER A 17 61.59 19.59 17.65
CA SER A 17 60.31 19.75 16.94
C SER A 17 60.12 18.79 15.78
N THR A 18 59.11 18.01 15.85
CA THR A 18 58.25 17.68 14.71
C THR A 18 56.84 17.43 15.27
N ALA A 19 56.10 18.48 15.41
CA ALA A 19 54.67 18.41 15.66
C ALA A 19 53.98 18.10 14.33
N LEU A 20 53.53 16.88 14.17
CA LEU A 20 52.54 16.50 13.17
C LEU A 20 51.23 17.19 13.55
N LEU A 21 50.83 18.10 12.68
CA LEU A 21 49.41 18.54 12.58
C LEU A 21 48.56 17.35 12.23
N ALA A 22 48.01 16.66 13.22
CA ALA A 22 46.89 15.79 13.04
C ALA A 22 45.64 16.68 12.89
N GLY A 23 45.34 17.04 11.65
CA GLY A 23 44.07 17.65 11.31
C GLY A 23 42.95 16.66 11.65
N CYS A 24 42.00 17.09 12.47
CA CYS A 24 40.70 16.46 12.55
C CYS A 24 39.96 16.55 11.19
N GLY A 25 40.35 15.68 10.28
CA GLY A 25 39.52 15.32 9.14
C GLY A 25 38.48 14.34 9.64
N GLY A 26 37.27 14.82 9.93
CA GLY A 26 36.13 13.93 10.06
C GLY A 26 35.98 13.18 8.75
N GLU A 27 36.35 11.91 8.75
CA GLU A 27 36.00 11.01 7.65
C GLU A 27 34.46 11.03 7.49
N LYS A 28 33.97 11.75 6.49
CA LYS A 28 32.73 11.41 5.85
C LYS A 28 32.94 9.99 5.29
N LYS A 29 32.53 8.98 6.05
CA LYS A 29 32.36 7.65 5.46
C LYS A 29 31.46 7.82 4.27
N ASP A 30 31.98 7.61 3.08
CA ASP A 30 31.24 7.64 1.84
C ASP A 30 30.07 6.66 1.99
N SER A 31 28.84 7.19 1.92
CA SER A 31 27.62 6.40 1.99
C SER A 31 27.54 5.32 0.89
N ALA A 32 28.32 5.47 -0.16
CA ALA A 32 28.49 4.48 -1.23
C ALA A 32 29.23 3.21 -0.76
N ALA A 33 30.25 3.33 0.09
CA ALA A 33 30.96 2.16 0.63
C ALA A 33 30.11 1.38 1.66
N ALA A 34 29.19 2.06 2.37
CA ALA A 34 28.34 1.43 3.36
C ALA A 34 27.25 0.52 2.77
N ASN A 35 26.97 0.61 1.48
CA ASN A 35 25.93 -0.18 0.78
C ASN A 35 26.50 -1.26 -0.15
N ALA A 36 27.81 -1.48 -0.17
CA ALA A 36 28.46 -2.45 -1.07
C ALA A 36 27.91 -3.88 -0.89
N ASP A 37 27.48 -4.25 0.33
CA ASP A 37 27.03 -5.60 0.68
C ASP A 37 25.51 -5.72 0.88
N LYS A 38 24.71 -4.73 0.52
CA LYS A 38 23.26 -4.74 0.72
C LYS A 38 22.51 -3.94 -0.36
N TYR A 39 21.26 -4.31 -0.57
CA TYR A 39 20.30 -3.48 -1.29
C TYR A 39 19.40 -2.76 -0.28
N VAL A 40 19.40 -1.44 -0.28
CA VAL A 40 18.56 -0.61 0.59
C VAL A 40 17.24 -0.32 -0.12
N ILE A 41 16.14 -0.77 0.46
CA ILE A 41 14.78 -0.62 -0.06
C ILE A 41 14.06 0.43 0.78
N GLY A 42 13.51 1.45 0.14
CA GLY A 42 12.64 2.42 0.80
C GLY A 42 11.23 1.86 0.99
N ALA A 43 10.69 1.99 2.19
CA ALA A 43 9.32 1.64 2.52
C ALA A 43 8.58 2.90 2.96
N SER A 44 7.91 3.58 2.02
CA SER A 44 7.08 4.75 2.31
C SER A 44 5.65 4.29 2.51
N PHE A 45 5.14 4.36 3.74
CA PHE A 45 3.79 3.88 4.04
C PHE A 45 3.05 4.81 4.99
N GLU A 46 1.73 4.66 5.02
CA GLU A 46 0.80 5.25 5.96
C GLU A 46 0.95 4.55 7.33
N LEU A 47 1.97 4.93 8.13
CA LEU A 47 2.23 4.29 9.42
C LEU A 47 1.46 4.97 10.57
N THR A 48 1.07 6.22 10.35
CA THR A 48 0.16 6.99 11.21
C THR A 48 -0.92 7.66 10.36
N GLY A 49 -1.92 8.31 11.02
CA GLY A 49 -3.01 9.00 10.32
C GLY A 49 -4.21 8.11 10.01
N ASN A 50 -5.09 8.60 9.14
CA ASN A 50 -6.45 8.09 8.94
C ASN A 50 -6.49 6.62 8.45
N VAL A 51 -5.53 6.21 7.63
CA VAL A 51 -5.49 4.86 7.05
C VAL A 51 -4.24 4.06 7.46
N ALA A 52 -3.75 4.32 8.67
CA ALA A 52 -2.52 3.70 9.18
C ALA A 52 -2.56 2.16 9.21
N ASN A 53 -3.72 1.54 9.22
CA ASN A 53 -3.83 0.09 9.17
C ASN A 53 -3.29 -0.46 7.84
N TYR A 54 -3.58 0.17 6.72
CA TYR A 54 -3.08 -0.28 5.41
C TYR A 54 -1.55 -0.30 5.37
N GLY A 55 -0.92 0.83 5.72
CA GLY A 55 0.53 0.95 5.67
C GLY A 55 1.23 -0.03 6.59
N LYS A 56 0.73 -0.21 7.82
CA LYS A 56 1.28 -1.19 8.78
C LYS A 56 1.14 -2.62 8.30
N SER A 57 -0.02 -2.98 7.76
CA SER A 57 -0.26 -4.30 7.18
C SER A 57 0.66 -4.56 6.00
N THR A 58 0.72 -3.63 5.04
CA THR A 58 1.56 -3.76 3.85
C THR A 58 3.05 -3.88 4.20
N LEU A 59 3.52 -3.04 5.13
CA LEU A 59 4.90 -3.09 5.61
C LEU A 59 5.23 -4.43 6.27
N SER A 60 4.30 -5.01 7.03
CA SER A 60 4.53 -6.33 7.65
C SER A 60 4.69 -7.43 6.60
N GLY A 61 3.90 -7.40 5.53
CA GLY A 61 4.06 -8.31 4.40
C GLY A 61 5.40 -8.14 3.69
N LEU A 62 5.80 -6.90 3.40
CA LEU A 62 7.11 -6.61 2.81
C LEU A 62 8.25 -7.15 3.69
N LYS A 63 8.19 -6.94 5.00
CA LYS A 63 9.19 -7.43 5.95
C LYS A 63 9.27 -8.96 5.97
N LEU A 64 8.14 -9.65 5.88
CA LEU A 64 8.13 -11.12 5.77
C LEU A 64 8.85 -11.60 4.50
N ALA A 65 8.56 -10.98 3.35
CA ALA A 65 9.25 -11.31 2.10
C ALA A 65 10.76 -11.08 2.19
N VAL A 66 11.17 -9.93 2.72
CA VAL A 66 12.58 -9.58 2.91
C VAL A 66 13.28 -10.55 3.86
N ASP A 67 12.66 -10.91 4.97
CA ASP A 67 13.20 -11.89 5.93
C ASP A 67 13.43 -13.25 5.26
N GLN A 68 12.45 -13.74 4.49
CA GLN A 68 12.57 -15.02 3.77
C GLN A 68 13.66 -14.98 2.70
N VAL A 69 13.75 -13.91 1.92
CA VAL A 69 14.81 -13.73 0.91
C VAL A 69 16.18 -13.69 1.58
N ASN A 70 16.31 -12.98 2.68
CA ASN A 70 17.57 -12.86 3.41
C ASN A 70 18.00 -14.20 4.04
N LYS A 71 17.07 -14.96 4.60
CA LYS A 71 17.32 -16.32 5.13
C LYS A 71 17.74 -17.30 4.03
N ALA A 72 17.28 -17.08 2.79
CA ALA A 72 17.70 -17.87 1.64
C ALA A 72 19.05 -17.43 1.04
N GLY A 73 19.78 -16.51 1.68
CA GLY A 73 21.10 -16.04 1.23
C GLY A 73 21.09 -14.67 0.55
N GLY A 74 19.96 -13.98 0.56
CA GLY A 74 19.80 -12.64 -0.05
C GLY A 74 19.68 -12.68 -1.57
N VAL A 75 19.93 -11.56 -2.21
CA VAL A 75 19.91 -11.38 -3.66
C VAL A 75 21.33 -11.12 -4.15
N ASN A 76 21.83 -11.94 -5.08
CA ASN A 76 23.20 -11.86 -5.59
C ASN A 76 24.26 -11.81 -4.46
N GLY A 77 24.01 -12.54 -3.34
CA GLY A 77 24.88 -12.57 -2.16
C GLY A 77 24.75 -11.35 -1.23
N LYS A 78 23.86 -10.40 -1.53
CA LYS A 78 23.62 -9.21 -0.72
C LYS A 78 22.30 -9.29 0.04
N GLN A 79 22.30 -8.77 1.27
CA GLN A 79 21.08 -8.68 2.07
C GLN A 79 20.17 -7.54 1.63
N LEU A 80 18.88 -7.73 1.72
CA LEU A 80 17.88 -6.68 1.56
C LEU A 80 17.67 -5.95 2.91
N VAL A 81 17.69 -4.63 2.91
CA VAL A 81 17.47 -3.81 4.11
C VAL A 81 16.35 -2.83 3.84
N VAL A 82 15.31 -2.86 4.68
CA VAL A 82 14.15 -1.96 4.58
C VAL A 82 14.40 -0.72 5.45
N VAL A 83 14.28 0.45 4.83
CA VAL A 83 14.27 1.76 5.52
C VAL A 83 12.84 2.29 5.48
N GLU A 84 12.25 2.41 6.66
CA GLU A 84 10.86 2.83 6.84
C GLU A 84 10.72 4.35 6.88
N SER A 85 9.68 4.87 6.27
CA SER A 85 9.32 6.28 6.35
C SER A 85 7.80 6.43 6.40
N ASP A 86 7.31 7.13 7.42
CA ASP A 86 5.89 7.40 7.63
C ASP A 86 5.45 8.58 6.77
N ASN A 87 4.46 8.38 5.91
CA ASN A 87 3.83 9.44 5.12
C ASN A 87 2.58 10.04 5.80
N LYS A 88 2.26 9.59 7.02
CA LYS A 88 1.17 10.09 7.87
C LYS A 88 -0.23 10.04 7.23
N SER A 89 -0.41 9.22 6.21
CA SER A 89 -1.63 9.16 5.38
C SER A 89 -1.93 10.48 4.63
N GLU A 90 -0.89 11.28 4.36
CA GLU A 90 -1.04 12.58 3.71
C GLU A 90 -0.21 12.63 2.41
N PRO A 91 -0.80 13.02 1.26
CA PRO A 91 -0.08 13.08 -0.02
C PRO A 91 1.18 13.95 0.02
N ALA A 92 1.13 15.13 0.65
CA ALA A 92 2.29 16.01 0.75
C ALA A 92 3.45 15.36 1.55
N GLU A 93 3.14 14.66 2.64
CA GLU A 93 4.13 13.94 3.43
C GLU A 93 4.69 12.73 2.67
N SER A 94 3.90 12.13 1.77
CA SER A 94 4.37 11.05 0.90
C SER A 94 5.49 11.51 -0.03
N GLY A 95 5.32 12.67 -0.68
CA GLY A 95 6.39 13.28 -1.48
C GLY A 95 7.67 13.53 -0.67
N ASN A 96 7.53 14.07 0.54
CA ASN A 96 8.64 14.32 1.46
C ASN A 96 9.35 13.04 1.89
N SER A 97 8.57 12.02 2.27
CA SER A 97 9.03 10.69 2.68
C SER A 97 9.90 10.05 1.59
N VAL A 98 9.38 10.01 0.36
CA VAL A 98 10.10 9.43 -0.79
C VAL A 98 11.33 10.24 -1.16
N THR A 99 11.26 11.58 -1.08
CA THR A 99 12.42 12.44 -1.29
C THR A 99 13.55 12.09 -0.31
N LYS A 100 13.23 11.94 0.98
CA LYS A 100 14.21 11.55 2.00
C LYS A 100 14.83 10.18 1.69
N LEU A 101 14.00 9.18 1.43
CA LEU A 101 14.45 7.82 1.11
C LEU A 101 15.45 7.80 -0.06
N ILE A 102 15.18 8.56 -1.12
CA ILE A 102 16.04 8.61 -2.30
C ILE A 102 17.31 9.43 -2.05
N THR A 103 17.15 10.65 -1.49
CA THR A 103 18.26 11.62 -1.44
C THR A 103 19.19 11.41 -0.25
N GLN A 104 18.67 10.93 0.88
CA GLN A 104 19.44 10.71 2.11
C GLN A 104 19.78 9.25 2.32
N ASP A 105 18.78 8.36 2.24
CA ASP A 105 18.96 6.94 2.54
C ASP A 105 19.47 6.13 1.32
N LYS A 106 19.52 6.75 0.11
CA LYS A 106 20.07 6.17 -1.14
C LYS A 106 19.46 4.82 -1.51
N VAL A 107 18.14 4.71 -1.40
CA VAL A 107 17.42 3.49 -1.72
C VAL A 107 17.48 3.15 -3.21
N VAL A 108 17.54 1.86 -3.54
CA VAL A 108 17.58 1.36 -4.94
C VAL A 108 16.18 1.30 -5.55
N ALA A 109 15.15 1.18 -4.72
CA ALA A 109 13.74 1.18 -5.10
C ALA A 109 12.89 1.59 -3.92
N VAL A 110 11.64 2.01 -4.19
CA VAL A 110 10.62 2.29 -3.18
C VAL A 110 9.49 1.27 -3.29
N VAL A 111 9.07 0.70 -2.16
CA VAL A 111 7.85 -0.08 -2.04
C VAL A 111 6.85 0.75 -1.23
N GLY A 112 5.65 0.92 -1.76
CA GLY A 112 4.65 1.86 -1.24
C GLY A 112 4.62 3.17 -2.05
N PRO A 113 3.75 4.10 -1.66
CA PRO A 113 2.70 4.05 -0.62
C PRO A 113 1.57 3.06 -0.88
N ALA A 114 0.66 2.90 0.11
CA ALA A 114 -0.49 2.03 -0.03
C ALA A 114 -1.67 2.71 -0.77
N THR A 115 -1.90 4.00 -0.53
CA THR A 115 -3.04 4.72 -1.10
C THR A 115 -2.71 5.43 -2.43
N SER A 116 -3.70 5.52 -3.32
CA SER A 116 -3.51 6.13 -4.65
C SER A 116 -3.09 7.60 -4.57
N GLY A 117 -3.70 8.39 -3.68
CA GLY A 117 -3.34 9.81 -3.50
C GLY A 117 -1.88 10.01 -3.06
N CYS A 118 -1.38 9.15 -2.17
CA CYS A 118 0.02 9.18 -1.74
C CYS A 118 0.98 8.73 -2.86
N VAL A 119 0.61 7.75 -3.69
CA VAL A 119 1.42 7.34 -4.85
C VAL A 119 1.48 8.45 -5.90
N PHE A 120 0.38 9.15 -6.16
CA PHE A 120 0.40 10.30 -7.07
C PHE A 120 1.41 11.37 -6.63
N ALA A 121 1.45 11.69 -5.34
CA ALA A 121 2.41 12.65 -4.80
C ALA A 121 3.88 12.16 -4.83
N ALA A 122 4.11 10.86 -4.70
CA ALA A 122 5.42 10.25 -4.81
C ALA A 122 5.96 10.14 -6.24
N THR A 123 5.05 10.00 -7.23
CA THR A 123 5.37 9.74 -8.64
C THR A 123 6.36 10.73 -9.26
N PRO A 124 6.23 12.06 -9.13
CA PRO A 124 7.19 13.00 -9.70
C PRO A 124 8.60 12.84 -9.11
N VAL A 125 8.68 12.52 -7.82
CA VAL A 125 9.96 12.36 -7.11
C VAL A 125 10.73 11.15 -7.63
N VAL A 126 10.07 9.99 -7.69
CA VAL A 126 10.73 8.74 -8.15
C VAL A 126 11.07 8.81 -9.64
N THR A 127 10.22 9.42 -10.46
CA THR A 127 10.44 9.57 -11.90
C THR A 127 11.65 10.47 -12.19
N SER A 128 11.74 11.63 -11.54
CA SER A 128 12.86 12.57 -11.75
C SER A 128 14.20 12.00 -11.27
N ASN A 129 14.18 11.12 -10.27
CA ASN A 129 15.38 10.45 -9.75
C ASN A 129 15.65 9.09 -10.39
N LYS A 130 14.78 8.64 -11.32
CA LYS A 130 14.85 7.32 -11.97
C LYS A 130 14.96 6.16 -10.97
N VAL A 131 14.19 6.22 -9.90
CA VAL A 131 14.12 5.17 -8.87
C VAL A 131 12.78 4.44 -9.04
N PRO A 132 12.76 3.11 -9.27
CA PRO A 132 11.51 2.37 -9.40
C PRO A 132 10.66 2.40 -8.12
N LEU A 133 9.35 2.51 -8.30
CA LEU A 133 8.36 2.42 -7.22
C LEU A 133 7.38 1.29 -7.53
N ILE A 134 7.19 0.38 -6.58
CA ILE A 134 6.13 -0.61 -6.61
C ILE A 134 5.07 -0.19 -5.60
N ALA A 135 3.89 0.21 -6.08
CA ALA A 135 2.72 0.52 -5.27
C ALA A 135 1.97 -0.78 -4.94
N PRO A 136 2.03 -1.30 -3.71
CA PRO A 136 1.45 -2.61 -3.41
C PRO A 136 -0.07 -2.63 -3.54
N CYS A 137 -0.75 -1.55 -3.14
CA CYS A 137 -2.18 -1.52 -2.89
C CYS A 137 -2.92 -0.41 -3.65
N ALA A 138 -2.22 0.52 -4.30
CA ALA A 138 -2.85 1.66 -4.99
C ALA A 138 -3.47 1.23 -6.33
N THR A 139 -4.79 1.32 -6.44
CA THR A 139 -5.59 0.72 -7.51
C THR A 139 -6.04 1.69 -8.60
N ALA A 140 -5.94 3.02 -8.40
CA ALA A 140 -6.38 3.99 -9.39
C ALA A 140 -5.65 3.82 -10.74
N PRO A 141 -6.34 3.90 -11.90
CA PRO A 141 -5.75 3.63 -13.22
C PRO A 141 -4.53 4.50 -13.52
N ALA A 142 -4.61 5.79 -13.19
CA ALA A 142 -3.55 6.76 -13.46
C ALA A 142 -2.26 6.55 -12.66
N ILE A 143 -2.18 5.53 -11.78
CA ILE A 143 -0.94 5.16 -11.09
C ILE A 143 0.15 4.78 -12.08
N THR A 144 -0.13 3.84 -12.98
CA THR A 144 0.85 3.29 -13.93
C THR A 144 0.73 3.88 -15.33
N VAL A 145 -0.46 4.33 -15.73
CA VAL A 145 -0.73 4.90 -17.06
C VAL A 145 -1.39 6.27 -16.90
N ASP A 146 -0.86 7.28 -17.57
CA ASP A 146 -1.45 8.61 -17.61
C ASP A 146 -1.51 9.11 -19.04
N ASN A 147 -2.69 9.59 -19.48
CA ASN A 147 -2.93 10.02 -20.85
C ASN A 147 -2.48 9.00 -21.92
N GLY A 148 -2.67 7.69 -21.63
CA GLY A 148 -2.28 6.61 -22.53
C GLY A 148 -0.76 6.31 -22.54
N GLN A 149 0.03 6.96 -21.71
CA GLN A 149 1.46 6.73 -21.59
C GLN A 149 1.78 5.96 -20.29
N VAL A 150 2.53 4.86 -20.45
CA VAL A 150 3.02 4.08 -19.29
C VAL A 150 4.12 4.85 -18.58
N LYS A 151 4.02 4.91 -17.25
CA LYS A 151 5.05 5.53 -16.39
C LYS A 151 6.18 4.53 -16.16
N GLU A 152 7.33 4.75 -16.76
CA GLU A 152 8.47 3.84 -16.80
C GLU A 152 8.91 3.30 -15.43
N PHE A 153 8.85 4.14 -14.40
CA PHE A 153 9.35 3.82 -13.06
C PHE A 153 8.26 3.42 -12.06
N ILE A 154 7.00 3.29 -12.50
CA ILE A 154 5.86 3.01 -11.61
C ILE A 154 5.24 1.66 -11.93
N PHE A 155 5.10 0.84 -10.90
CA PHE A 155 4.50 -0.50 -10.95
C PHE A 155 3.48 -0.67 -9.83
N ARG A 156 2.62 -1.69 -9.91
CA ARG A 156 1.73 -2.05 -8.82
C ARG A 156 1.75 -3.55 -8.53
N ALA A 157 1.27 -3.96 -7.34
CA ALA A 157 1.10 -5.37 -7.01
C ALA A 157 -0.36 -5.75 -6.70
N CYS A 158 -1.32 -4.89 -7.09
CA CYS A 158 -2.76 -5.05 -6.90
C CYS A 158 -3.51 -4.95 -8.25
N PHE A 159 -4.80 -5.27 -8.26
CA PHE A 159 -5.68 -5.04 -9.40
C PHE A 159 -5.98 -3.53 -9.57
N ILE A 160 -6.79 -3.18 -10.57
CA ILE A 160 -7.13 -1.80 -10.90
C ILE A 160 -8.62 -1.51 -10.62
N ASP A 161 -8.95 -0.25 -10.32
CA ASP A 161 -10.33 0.20 -10.05
C ASP A 161 -11.33 -0.13 -11.17
N PRO A 162 -10.99 0.02 -12.47
CA PRO A 162 -11.89 -0.39 -13.55
C PRO A 162 -12.28 -1.87 -13.50
N PHE A 163 -11.37 -2.73 -13.03
CA PHE A 163 -11.67 -4.14 -12.87
C PHE A 163 -12.59 -4.38 -11.66
N GLN A 164 -12.23 -3.87 -10.47
CA GLN A 164 -13.06 -4.11 -9.28
C GLN A 164 -14.42 -3.40 -9.33
N GLY A 165 -14.53 -2.21 -9.94
CA GLY A 165 -15.81 -1.53 -10.14
C GLY A 165 -16.77 -2.36 -11.02
N ARG A 166 -16.25 -2.98 -12.09
CA ARG A 166 -17.02 -3.93 -12.91
C ARG A 166 -17.41 -5.18 -12.13
N VAL A 167 -16.48 -5.77 -11.38
CA VAL A 167 -16.75 -6.93 -10.54
C VAL A 167 -17.90 -6.65 -9.57
N MET A 168 -17.90 -5.50 -8.91
CA MET A 168 -18.96 -5.15 -7.95
C MET A 168 -20.30 -4.84 -8.61
N ALA A 169 -20.31 -4.26 -9.80
CA ALA A 169 -21.54 -4.07 -10.56
C ALA A 169 -22.11 -5.41 -11.08
N GLU A 170 -21.23 -6.34 -11.46
CA GLU A 170 -21.63 -7.72 -11.84
C GLU A 170 -22.23 -8.47 -10.65
N PHE A 171 -21.61 -8.35 -9.47
CA PHE A 171 -22.13 -8.92 -8.23
C PHE A 171 -23.50 -8.35 -7.86
N ALA A 172 -23.66 -7.04 -7.94
CA ALA A 172 -24.95 -6.38 -7.68
C ALA A 172 -26.05 -6.88 -8.61
N ASP A 173 -25.76 -7.01 -9.91
CA ASP A 173 -26.71 -7.46 -10.92
C ASP A 173 -27.02 -8.96 -10.80
N LYS A 174 -25.99 -9.82 -10.81
CA LYS A 174 -26.20 -11.28 -10.95
C LYS A 174 -26.48 -11.98 -9.63
N THR A 175 -25.77 -11.58 -8.56
CA THR A 175 -25.85 -12.30 -7.28
C THR A 175 -26.87 -11.69 -6.36
N LEU A 176 -26.89 -10.36 -6.24
CA LEU A 176 -27.90 -9.68 -5.41
C LEU A 176 -29.21 -9.42 -6.15
N GLY A 177 -29.22 -9.44 -7.48
CA GLY A 177 -30.41 -9.21 -8.31
C GLY A 177 -30.95 -7.78 -8.21
N VAL A 178 -30.11 -6.79 -7.83
CA VAL A 178 -30.53 -5.41 -7.62
C VAL A 178 -30.29 -4.55 -8.88
N LYS A 179 -31.21 -3.64 -9.14
CA LYS A 179 -31.15 -2.72 -10.29
C LYS A 179 -31.09 -1.25 -9.90
N ASN A 180 -31.66 -0.89 -8.74
CA ASN A 180 -31.71 0.47 -8.24
C ASN A 180 -30.69 0.66 -7.12
N VAL A 181 -29.51 1.18 -7.41
CA VAL A 181 -28.42 1.30 -6.45
C VAL A 181 -28.16 2.77 -6.13
N ALA A 182 -27.93 3.09 -4.88
CA ALA A 182 -27.37 4.38 -4.50
C ALA A 182 -25.85 4.31 -4.44
N ILE A 183 -25.19 5.44 -4.65
CA ILE A 183 -23.73 5.58 -4.48
C ILE A 183 -23.47 6.64 -3.41
N LEU A 184 -22.58 6.34 -2.47
CA LEU A 184 -22.03 7.29 -1.51
C LEU A 184 -20.50 7.23 -1.56
N HIS A 185 -19.86 8.26 -2.11
CA HIS A 185 -18.43 8.23 -2.42
C HIS A 185 -17.64 9.39 -1.79
N ASP A 186 -16.34 9.21 -1.59
CA ASP A 186 -15.44 10.28 -1.14
C ASP A 186 -15.04 11.17 -2.32
N ALA A 187 -15.54 12.42 -2.34
CA ALA A 187 -15.24 13.39 -3.37
C ALA A 187 -13.79 13.91 -3.35
N SER A 188 -13.07 13.71 -2.25
CA SER A 188 -11.66 14.09 -2.11
C SER A 188 -10.69 13.03 -2.60
N SER A 189 -11.18 11.80 -2.92
CA SER A 189 -10.36 10.64 -3.29
C SER A 189 -10.53 10.27 -4.76
N ASP A 190 -9.44 10.27 -5.55
CA ASP A 190 -9.46 9.82 -6.95
C ASP A 190 -9.77 8.32 -7.05
N TYR A 191 -9.35 7.52 -6.08
CA TYR A 191 -9.72 6.12 -5.94
C TYR A 191 -11.24 5.96 -5.82
N SER A 192 -11.88 6.66 -4.89
CA SER A 192 -13.31 6.55 -4.64
C SER A 192 -14.15 7.04 -5.82
N LYS A 193 -13.75 8.16 -6.42
CA LYS A 193 -14.42 8.73 -7.63
C LYS A 193 -14.34 7.77 -8.81
N GLY A 194 -13.13 7.24 -9.09
CA GLY A 194 -12.91 6.31 -10.21
C GLY A 194 -13.74 5.04 -10.08
N LEU A 195 -13.79 4.47 -8.87
CA LEU A 195 -14.63 3.30 -8.58
C LEU A 195 -16.12 3.59 -8.77
N ALA A 196 -16.61 4.74 -8.27
CA ALA A 196 -18.01 5.15 -8.39
C ALA A 196 -18.40 5.31 -9.87
N GLU A 197 -17.55 5.90 -10.68
CA GLU A 197 -17.79 6.11 -12.13
C GLU A 197 -17.87 4.78 -12.89
N VAL A 198 -16.92 3.87 -12.65
CA VAL A 198 -16.90 2.56 -13.33
C VAL A 198 -18.08 1.70 -12.90
N PHE A 199 -18.39 1.68 -11.59
CA PHE A 199 -19.56 0.95 -11.10
C PHE A 199 -20.86 1.47 -11.73
N GLU A 200 -21.10 2.77 -11.72
CA GLU A 200 -22.28 3.42 -12.32
C GLU A 200 -22.41 3.09 -13.79
N LYS A 201 -21.32 3.26 -14.55
CA LYS A 201 -21.29 2.91 -15.99
C LYS A 201 -21.67 1.46 -16.22
N THR A 202 -21.04 0.54 -15.50
CA THR A 202 -21.26 -0.91 -15.69
C THR A 202 -22.67 -1.31 -15.25
N LEU A 203 -23.18 -0.76 -14.16
CA LEU A 203 -24.55 -1.00 -13.70
C LEU A 203 -25.56 -0.55 -14.75
N ASN A 204 -25.37 0.63 -15.34
CA ASN A 204 -26.23 1.15 -16.41
C ASN A 204 -26.19 0.25 -17.66
N GLU A 205 -25.03 -0.22 -18.08
CA GLU A 205 -24.86 -1.16 -19.19
C GLU A 205 -25.63 -2.48 -18.98
N LYS A 206 -25.88 -2.87 -17.71
CA LYS A 206 -26.67 -4.05 -17.32
C LYS A 206 -28.16 -3.75 -17.09
N GLY A 207 -28.61 -2.56 -17.45
CA GLY A 207 -30.02 -2.16 -17.30
C GLY A 207 -30.41 -1.77 -15.87
N GLY A 208 -29.45 -1.61 -14.96
CA GLY A 208 -29.64 -0.97 -13.67
C GLY A 208 -29.54 0.55 -13.77
N LYS A 209 -29.73 1.24 -12.64
CA LYS A 209 -29.54 2.69 -12.55
C LYS A 209 -29.10 3.12 -11.17
N VAL A 210 -28.37 4.23 -11.10
CA VAL A 210 -28.07 4.94 -9.87
C VAL A 210 -29.23 5.85 -9.51
N VAL A 211 -29.93 5.55 -8.40
CA VAL A 211 -31.13 6.29 -7.97
C VAL A 211 -30.79 7.48 -7.07
N ALA A 212 -29.62 7.47 -6.43
CA ALA A 212 -29.07 8.58 -5.66
C ALA A 212 -27.54 8.52 -5.73
N LYS A 213 -26.89 9.67 -5.85
CA LYS A 213 -25.43 9.78 -5.80
C LYS A 213 -25.07 10.93 -4.88
N GLU A 214 -24.55 10.58 -3.70
CA GLU A 214 -24.16 11.53 -2.67
C GLU A 214 -22.65 11.42 -2.42
N ALA A 215 -22.07 12.45 -1.82
CA ALA A 215 -20.64 12.51 -1.55
C ALA A 215 -20.37 12.90 -0.10
N PHE A 216 -19.20 12.48 0.37
CA PHE A 216 -18.57 12.90 1.62
C PHE A 216 -17.13 13.33 1.36
N LEU A 217 -16.46 13.83 2.38
CA LEU A 217 -15.04 14.15 2.33
C LEU A 217 -14.26 13.26 3.32
N SER A 218 -13.02 12.95 2.99
CA SER A 218 -12.12 12.28 3.93
C SER A 218 -12.10 12.98 5.28
N LYS A 219 -12.14 12.19 6.36
CA LYS A 219 -12.23 12.61 7.76
C LYS A 219 -13.60 13.12 8.22
N ASP A 220 -14.63 13.07 7.38
CA ASP A 220 -15.99 13.29 7.83
C ASP A 220 -16.40 12.22 8.88
N ILE A 221 -17.27 12.63 9.80
CA ILE A 221 -17.74 11.78 10.91
C ILE A 221 -19.26 11.62 10.96
N ASP A 222 -20.01 12.49 10.28
CA ASP A 222 -21.48 12.47 10.22
C ASP A 222 -21.94 12.43 8.77
N PHE A 223 -22.69 11.39 8.45
CA PHE A 223 -23.18 11.09 7.09
C PHE A 223 -24.71 11.10 7.01
N LYS A 224 -25.41 11.45 8.11
CA LYS A 224 -26.87 11.35 8.20
C LYS A 224 -27.62 12.14 7.15
N ALA A 225 -27.11 13.31 6.78
CA ALA A 225 -27.74 14.14 5.73
C ALA A 225 -27.73 13.44 4.36
N ALA A 226 -26.58 12.91 3.94
CA ALA A 226 -26.44 12.13 2.71
C ALA A 226 -27.27 10.84 2.77
N LEU A 227 -27.19 10.11 3.88
CA LEU A 227 -27.94 8.86 4.09
C LEU A 227 -29.46 9.07 4.10
N THR A 228 -29.95 10.21 4.59
CA THR A 228 -31.37 10.57 4.53
C THR A 228 -31.86 10.74 3.11
N LYS A 229 -31.08 11.41 2.25
CA LYS A 229 -31.40 11.57 0.81
C LYS A 229 -31.35 10.21 0.10
N ILE A 230 -30.34 9.38 0.39
CA ILE A 230 -30.26 8.01 -0.14
C ILE A 230 -31.48 7.21 0.26
N LYS A 231 -31.88 7.24 1.53
CA LYS A 231 -33.08 6.55 2.03
C LYS A 231 -34.35 7.00 1.31
N ALA A 232 -34.50 8.29 1.07
CA ALA A 232 -35.66 8.85 0.33
C ALA A 232 -35.74 8.37 -1.13
N ALA A 233 -34.61 8.03 -1.75
CA ALA A 233 -34.54 7.47 -3.10
C ALA A 233 -34.91 5.96 -3.16
N ASN A 234 -35.12 5.32 -2.03
CA ASN A 234 -35.50 3.90 -1.88
C ASN A 234 -34.62 2.93 -2.71
N PRO A 235 -33.30 2.91 -2.49
CA PRO A 235 -32.39 2.03 -3.21
C PRO A 235 -32.55 0.57 -2.77
N GLU A 236 -32.22 -0.37 -3.68
CA GLU A 236 -32.15 -1.80 -3.39
C GLU A 236 -30.79 -2.21 -2.78
N ALA A 237 -29.74 -1.42 -3.02
CA ALA A 237 -28.41 -1.55 -2.42
C ALA A 237 -27.71 -0.18 -2.40
N ILE A 238 -26.63 -0.07 -1.60
CA ILE A 238 -25.76 1.12 -1.60
C ILE A 238 -24.34 0.68 -1.91
N TYR A 239 -23.72 1.29 -2.94
CA TYR A 239 -22.31 1.15 -3.24
C TYR A 239 -21.53 2.27 -2.54
N ILE A 240 -20.54 1.89 -1.71
CA ILE A 240 -19.77 2.80 -0.88
C ILE A 240 -18.28 2.60 -1.15
N PRO A 241 -17.74 3.08 -2.29
CA PRO A 241 -16.31 3.04 -2.55
C PRO A 241 -15.60 4.02 -1.62
N GLY A 242 -14.68 3.53 -0.79
CA GLY A 242 -13.99 4.36 0.20
C GLY A 242 -13.13 3.55 1.13
N TYR A 243 -12.46 4.24 2.06
CA TYR A 243 -11.57 3.65 3.03
C TYR A 243 -12.29 3.31 4.34
N TYR A 244 -11.76 2.34 5.07
CA TYR A 244 -12.42 1.73 6.22
C TYR A 244 -12.87 2.71 7.31
N GLU A 245 -12.13 3.82 7.52
CA GLU A 245 -12.43 4.78 8.60
C GLU A 245 -13.78 5.47 8.44
N GLU A 246 -14.06 6.02 7.27
CA GLU A 246 -15.32 6.66 6.94
C GLU A 246 -16.41 5.60 6.67
N VAL A 247 -16.06 4.57 5.90
CA VAL A 247 -16.98 3.50 5.51
C VAL A 247 -17.59 2.82 6.74
N ALA A 248 -16.82 2.50 7.76
CA ALA A 248 -17.32 1.87 8.97
C ALA A 248 -18.37 2.75 9.70
N LYS A 249 -18.12 4.06 9.75
CA LYS A 249 -19.08 5.03 10.32
C LYS A 249 -20.32 5.16 9.44
N ILE A 250 -20.17 5.16 8.12
CA ILE A 250 -21.27 5.17 7.16
C ILE A 250 -22.13 3.92 7.33
N ILE A 251 -21.55 2.74 7.39
CA ILE A 251 -22.26 1.47 7.61
C ILE A 251 -23.06 1.54 8.90
N LYS A 252 -22.43 1.92 10.01
CA LYS A 252 -23.09 2.07 11.31
C LYS A 252 -24.27 3.04 11.24
N GLN A 253 -24.07 4.25 10.73
CA GLN A 253 -25.13 5.27 10.62
C GLN A 253 -26.23 4.85 9.64
N THR A 254 -25.93 4.08 8.59
CA THR A 254 -26.92 3.50 7.69
C THR A 254 -27.88 2.58 8.44
N ARG A 255 -27.36 1.69 9.29
CA ARG A 255 -28.18 0.80 10.12
C ARG A 255 -28.95 1.56 11.20
N GLU A 256 -28.35 2.57 11.83
CA GLU A 256 -29.00 3.42 12.84
C GLU A 256 -30.24 4.14 12.30
N ILE A 257 -30.26 4.55 11.04
CA ILE A 257 -31.45 5.15 10.41
C ILE A 257 -32.47 4.12 9.89
N GLY A 258 -32.25 2.83 10.16
CA GLY A 258 -33.11 1.74 9.75
C GLY A 258 -33.09 1.39 8.27
N LEU A 259 -31.98 1.63 7.59
CA LEU A 259 -31.77 1.25 6.19
C LEU A 259 -30.98 -0.06 6.12
N ASN A 260 -31.69 -1.17 5.87
CA ASN A 260 -31.15 -2.53 5.98
C ASN A 260 -30.84 -3.20 4.62
N VAL A 261 -30.75 -2.42 3.55
CA VAL A 261 -30.36 -2.91 2.23
C VAL A 261 -28.91 -3.43 2.23
N PRO A 262 -28.52 -4.29 1.26
CA PRO A 262 -27.13 -4.67 1.06
C PRO A 262 -26.23 -3.45 0.89
N LEU A 263 -25.09 -3.44 1.59
CA LEU A 263 -24.04 -2.47 1.41
C LEU A 263 -22.89 -3.14 0.69
N ILE A 264 -22.44 -2.58 -0.40
CA ILE A 264 -21.40 -3.14 -1.25
C ILE A 264 -20.23 -2.16 -1.39
N GLY A 265 -19.02 -2.66 -1.38
CA GLY A 265 -17.82 -1.84 -1.36
C GLY A 265 -16.64 -2.44 -2.14
N CYS A 266 -15.47 -2.04 -1.77
CA CYS A 266 -14.23 -2.30 -2.47
C CYS A 266 -13.12 -2.73 -1.50
N ASP A 267 -11.95 -3.06 -2.02
CA ASP A 267 -10.79 -3.54 -1.24
C ASP A 267 -10.39 -2.62 -0.07
N GLY A 268 -10.68 -1.32 -0.16
CA GLY A 268 -10.49 -0.37 0.93
C GLY A 268 -11.34 -0.64 2.20
N TRP A 269 -12.23 -1.63 2.19
CA TRP A 269 -12.95 -2.06 3.39
C TRP A 269 -12.17 -3.09 4.21
N ASP A 270 -11.18 -3.75 3.62
CA ASP A 270 -10.45 -4.84 4.27
C ASP A 270 -9.53 -4.29 5.38
N SER A 271 -10.07 -4.22 6.57
CA SER A 271 -9.38 -3.80 7.78
C SER A 271 -10.07 -4.35 9.02
N PRO A 272 -9.35 -4.86 10.02
CA PRO A 272 -9.95 -5.21 11.32
C PRO A 272 -10.60 -4.00 11.99
N LYS A 273 -10.17 -2.78 11.67
CA LYS A 273 -10.78 -1.53 12.14
C LYS A 273 -12.22 -1.33 11.65
N LEU A 274 -12.58 -1.91 10.50
CA LEU A 274 -13.96 -1.89 10.01
C LEU A 274 -14.91 -2.47 11.07
N VAL A 275 -14.57 -3.63 11.64
CA VAL A 275 -15.36 -4.29 12.68
C VAL A 275 -15.34 -3.50 13.99
N GLU A 276 -14.18 -2.98 14.39
CA GLU A 276 -14.03 -2.22 15.63
C GLU A 276 -14.88 -0.94 15.64
N ILE A 277 -15.00 -0.25 14.50
CA ILE A 277 -15.71 1.03 14.38
C ILE A 277 -17.21 0.82 14.12
N ALA A 278 -17.55 -0.05 13.16
CA ALA A 278 -18.94 -0.27 12.77
C ALA A 278 -19.72 -1.11 13.80
N GLY A 279 -19.03 -2.05 14.44
CA GLY A 279 -19.62 -3.13 15.23
C GLY A 279 -20.02 -4.33 14.36
N PRO A 280 -19.96 -5.56 14.89
CA PRO A 280 -20.20 -6.79 14.13
C PRO A 280 -21.61 -6.86 13.52
N GLU A 281 -22.64 -6.43 14.24
CA GLU A 281 -24.04 -6.50 13.79
C GLU A 281 -24.31 -5.60 12.59
N ALA A 282 -23.74 -4.37 12.57
CA ALA A 282 -23.94 -3.42 11.47
C ALA A 282 -23.35 -3.92 10.16
N LEU A 283 -22.36 -4.80 10.23
CA LEU A 283 -21.68 -5.37 9.08
C LEU A 283 -22.44 -6.55 8.43
N ASN A 284 -23.50 -7.04 9.02
CA ASN A 284 -24.34 -8.05 8.37
C ASN A 284 -24.94 -7.49 7.07
N ASN A 285 -25.04 -8.33 6.03
CA ASN A 285 -25.48 -7.94 4.70
C ASN A 285 -24.57 -6.89 4.05
N THR A 286 -23.25 -7.03 4.25
CA THR A 286 -22.24 -6.20 3.59
C THR A 286 -21.25 -7.05 2.81
N TYR A 287 -20.79 -6.54 1.65
CA TYR A 287 -19.95 -7.26 0.70
C TYR A 287 -18.90 -6.33 0.11
N PHE A 288 -17.70 -6.84 -0.14
CA PHE A 288 -16.67 -6.05 -0.79
C PHE A 288 -15.75 -6.90 -1.67
N SER A 289 -15.13 -6.26 -2.66
CA SER A 289 -14.15 -6.92 -3.52
C SER A 289 -12.80 -7.07 -2.81
N SER A 290 -12.15 -8.20 -2.98
CA SER A 290 -10.82 -8.50 -2.47
C SER A 290 -10.04 -9.36 -3.47
N ALA A 291 -8.73 -9.49 -3.30
CA ALA A 291 -7.90 -10.47 -4.00
C ALA A 291 -7.39 -11.57 -3.05
N PHE A 292 -7.86 -11.58 -1.81
CA PHE A 292 -7.37 -12.47 -0.77
C PHE A 292 -8.48 -12.92 0.17
N SER A 293 -8.42 -14.18 0.57
CA SER A 293 -9.23 -14.73 1.66
C SER A 293 -8.39 -15.71 2.47
N VAL A 294 -8.48 -15.65 3.79
CA VAL A 294 -7.86 -16.65 4.68
C VAL A 294 -8.45 -18.07 4.49
N GLN A 295 -9.59 -18.17 3.82
CA GLN A 295 -10.27 -19.43 3.49
C GLN A 295 -9.80 -20.03 2.15
N ASP A 296 -8.97 -19.33 1.38
CA ASP A 296 -8.41 -19.86 0.13
C ASP A 296 -7.48 -21.03 0.43
N GLN A 297 -7.79 -22.21 -0.13
CA GLN A 297 -7.06 -23.47 0.08
C GLN A 297 -5.88 -23.66 -0.89
N THR A 298 -5.58 -22.67 -1.73
CA THR A 298 -4.42 -22.73 -2.63
C THR A 298 -3.14 -22.83 -1.81
N GLU A 299 -2.25 -23.74 -2.17
CA GLU A 299 -1.03 -24.04 -1.42
C GLU A 299 -0.17 -22.79 -1.13
N SER A 300 0.01 -21.92 -2.13
CA SER A 300 0.78 -20.68 -1.98
C SER A 300 0.15 -19.72 -0.97
N VAL A 301 -1.20 -19.61 -0.95
CA VAL A 301 -1.94 -18.78 0.00
C VAL A 301 -1.83 -19.35 1.40
N GLN A 302 -2.05 -20.66 1.57
CA GLN A 302 -1.96 -21.31 2.88
C GLN A 302 -0.55 -21.24 3.46
N LYS A 303 0.47 -21.39 2.61
CA LYS A 303 1.87 -21.21 3.03
C LYS A 303 2.12 -19.77 3.50
N PHE A 304 1.68 -18.75 2.75
CA PHE A 304 1.80 -17.36 3.16
C PHE A 304 1.11 -17.10 4.50
N ILE A 305 -0.12 -17.61 4.69
CA ILE A 305 -0.87 -17.46 5.94
C ILE A 305 -0.09 -18.07 7.12
N ALA A 306 0.43 -19.30 6.94
CA ALA A 306 1.20 -19.99 7.97
C ALA A 306 2.48 -19.23 8.35
N ASP A 307 3.25 -18.77 7.35
CA ASP A 307 4.49 -18.02 7.55
C ASP A 307 4.21 -16.66 8.22
N TYR A 308 3.14 -15.97 7.81
CA TYR A 308 2.74 -14.71 8.40
C TYR A 308 2.31 -14.87 9.87
N LYS A 309 1.48 -15.88 10.16
CA LYS A 309 1.07 -16.21 11.53
C LYS A 309 2.25 -16.60 12.42
N ALA A 310 3.21 -17.34 11.88
CA ALA A 310 4.43 -17.69 12.63
C ALA A 310 5.22 -16.44 13.04
N MET A 311 5.30 -15.42 12.17
CA MET A 311 6.05 -14.20 12.44
C MET A 311 5.29 -13.18 13.29
N TYR A 312 3.99 -12.99 13.04
CA TYR A 312 3.22 -11.87 13.60
C TYR A 312 2.12 -12.28 14.59
N GLN A 313 1.86 -13.57 14.79
CA GLN A 313 0.86 -14.13 15.72
C GLN A 313 -0.57 -13.60 15.45
N LYS A 314 -0.89 -13.28 14.20
CA LYS A 314 -2.22 -12.81 13.75
C LYS A 314 -2.49 -13.26 12.31
N ASP A 315 -3.75 -13.21 11.90
CA ASP A 315 -4.15 -13.45 10.52
C ASP A 315 -3.66 -12.30 9.61
N PRO A 316 -3.21 -12.61 8.37
CA PRO A 316 -2.95 -11.59 7.36
C PRO A 316 -4.26 -11.08 6.75
N ASP A 317 -4.20 -9.86 6.21
CA ASP A 317 -5.21 -9.24 5.34
C ASP A 317 -4.67 -9.12 3.90
N ILE A 318 -5.49 -8.56 2.99
CA ILE A 318 -5.08 -8.36 1.59
C ILE A 318 -3.81 -7.49 1.48
N PHE A 319 -3.68 -6.47 2.34
CA PHE A 319 -2.55 -5.53 2.30
C PHE A 319 -1.24 -6.20 2.69
N CYS A 320 -1.29 -7.10 3.68
CA CYS A 320 -0.15 -7.95 4.02
C CYS A 320 0.32 -8.77 2.82
N MET A 321 -0.62 -9.43 2.12
CA MET A 321 -0.31 -10.24 0.94
C MET A 321 0.28 -9.39 -0.19
N GLN A 322 -0.28 -8.23 -0.46
CA GLN A 322 0.19 -7.33 -1.52
C GLN A 322 1.60 -6.78 -1.21
N GLY A 323 1.87 -6.44 0.04
CA GLY A 323 3.21 -6.04 0.50
C GLY A 323 4.24 -7.16 0.35
N TYR A 324 3.85 -8.38 0.69
CA TYR A 324 4.66 -9.59 0.50
C TYR A 324 4.97 -9.83 -0.98
N ASN A 325 3.95 -9.80 -1.84
CA ASN A 325 4.11 -9.97 -3.28
C ASN A 325 5.03 -8.89 -3.88
N ALA A 326 4.88 -7.63 -3.49
CA ALA A 326 5.74 -6.53 -3.94
C ALA A 326 7.20 -6.76 -3.54
N GLY A 327 7.45 -7.27 -2.33
CA GLY A 327 8.79 -7.64 -1.87
C GLY A 327 9.42 -8.75 -2.71
N LEU A 328 8.66 -9.79 -3.07
CA LEU A 328 9.12 -10.88 -3.94
C LEU A 328 9.41 -10.39 -5.36
N VAL A 329 8.53 -9.54 -5.92
CA VAL A 329 8.73 -8.94 -7.25
C VAL A 329 10.04 -8.14 -7.29
N LEU A 330 10.27 -7.31 -6.27
CA LEU A 330 11.49 -6.51 -6.19
C LEU A 330 12.73 -7.38 -6.05
N ALA A 331 12.70 -8.42 -5.20
CA ALA A 331 13.83 -9.33 -5.01
C ALA A 331 14.18 -10.08 -6.30
N ASP A 332 13.19 -10.59 -7.03
CA ASP A 332 13.39 -11.26 -8.31
C ASP A 332 13.93 -10.29 -9.38
N ALA A 333 13.38 -9.08 -9.44
CA ALA A 333 13.85 -8.06 -10.39
C ALA A 333 15.29 -7.63 -10.10
N LEU A 334 15.68 -7.44 -8.85
CA LEU A 334 17.07 -7.16 -8.44
C LEU A 334 18.01 -8.29 -8.85
N LYS A 335 17.57 -9.54 -8.70
CA LYS A 335 18.34 -10.72 -9.12
C LYS A 335 18.58 -10.71 -10.64
N ARG A 336 17.54 -10.44 -11.43
CA ARG A 336 17.63 -10.40 -12.90
C ARG A 336 18.37 -9.17 -13.44
N ALA A 337 18.23 -8.03 -12.80
CA ALA A 337 18.94 -6.82 -13.17
C ALA A 337 20.46 -6.94 -12.95
N GLY A 338 20.87 -7.74 -11.98
CA GLY A 338 22.26 -7.94 -11.62
C GLY A 338 22.83 -6.85 -10.71
N ASP A 339 24.02 -7.09 -10.21
CA ASP A 339 24.70 -6.15 -9.32
C ASP A 339 25.09 -4.84 -10.05
N GLY A 340 24.93 -3.71 -9.37
CA GLY A 340 25.24 -2.39 -9.91
C GLY A 340 24.26 -1.89 -10.98
N ALA A 341 23.08 -2.53 -11.14
CA ALA A 341 22.06 -2.03 -12.05
C ALA A 341 21.57 -0.64 -11.59
N ASP A 342 21.44 0.28 -12.55
CA ASP A 342 20.77 1.56 -12.32
C ASP A 342 19.25 1.40 -12.24
N GLY A 343 18.55 2.50 -11.92
CA GLY A 343 17.11 2.46 -11.75
C GLY A 343 16.35 2.12 -13.04
N ALA A 344 16.83 2.52 -14.22
CA ALA A 344 16.20 2.19 -15.50
C ALA A 344 16.31 0.69 -15.81
N LYS A 345 17.47 0.10 -15.55
CA LYS A 345 17.68 -1.34 -15.70
C LYS A 345 16.85 -2.16 -14.73
N LEU A 346 16.71 -1.67 -13.49
CA LEU A 346 15.85 -2.29 -12.50
C LEU A 346 14.37 -2.16 -12.89
N ALA A 347 13.92 -0.99 -13.36
CA ALA A 347 12.55 -0.79 -13.86
C ALA A 347 12.22 -1.74 -15.01
N ALA A 348 13.13 -1.88 -16.00
CA ALA A 348 12.97 -2.83 -17.08
C ALA A 348 12.89 -4.29 -16.58
N ALA A 349 13.68 -4.63 -15.56
CA ALA A 349 13.61 -5.96 -14.93
C ALA A 349 12.27 -6.18 -14.20
N ILE A 350 11.72 -5.18 -13.52
CA ILE A 350 10.39 -5.28 -12.90
C ILE A 350 9.32 -5.47 -13.99
N ALA A 351 9.32 -4.64 -15.04
CA ALA A 351 8.37 -4.73 -16.16
C ALA A 351 8.37 -6.13 -16.83
N ALA A 352 9.53 -6.77 -16.91
CA ALA A 352 9.71 -8.09 -17.51
C ALA A 352 9.31 -9.26 -16.59
N THR A 353 8.71 -9.02 -15.42
CA THR A 353 8.27 -10.07 -14.51
C THR A 353 7.16 -10.91 -15.15
N LYS A 354 7.38 -12.21 -15.22
CA LYS A 354 6.45 -13.17 -15.83
C LYS A 354 6.42 -14.46 -15.02
N ASP A 355 5.21 -14.95 -14.75
CA ASP A 355 4.94 -16.22 -14.04
C ASP A 355 5.69 -16.36 -12.70
N LEU A 356 6.00 -15.22 -12.03
CA LEU A 356 6.70 -15.22 -10.76
C LEU A 356 5.81 -15.83 -9.68
N PRO A 357 6.26 -16.87 -8.96
CA PRO A 357 5.53 -17.42 -7.82
C PRO A 357 5.44 -16.38 -6.70
N VAL A 358 4.21 -16.06 -6.30
CA VAL A 358 3.89 -15.14 -5.19
C VAL A 358 2.77 -15.75 -4.34
N ALA A 359 2.39 -15.12 -3.23
CA ALA A 359 1.34 -15.64 -2.36
C ALA A 359 0.01 -15.84 -3.11
N SER A 360 -0.38 -14.92 -3.97
CA SER A 360 -1.60 -15.01 -4.78
C SER A 360 -1.52 -15.95 -6.00
N GLY A 361 -0.49 -16.77 -6.10
CA GLY A 361 -0.26 -17.70 -7.22
C GLY A 361 0.91 -17.27 -8.10
N LYS A 362 0.68 -16.87 -9.33
CA LYS A 362 1.71 -16.40 -10.27
C LYS A 362 1.44 -14.95 -10.67
N LEU A 363 2.46 -14.12 -10.60
CA LEU A 363 2.36 -12.73 -11.01
C LEU A 363 3.05 -12.52 -12.37
N THR A 364 2.31 -11.91 -13.28
CA THR A 364 2.81 -11.44 -14.58
C THR A 364 2.33 -10.02 -14.77
N TYR A 365 3.22 -9.12 -15.16
CA TYR A 365 2.84 -7.78 -15.56
C TYR A 365 2.31 -7.75 -16.99
N ASP A 366 1.26 -6.95 -17.21
CA ASP A 366 0.85 -6.53 -18.53
C ASP A 366 1.74 -5.38 -19.06
N LYS A 367 1.45 -4.92 -20.28
CA LYS A 367 2.17 -3.80 -20.93
C LYS A 367 2.01 -2.46 -20.20
N ASP A 368 1.05 -2.35 -19.31
CA ASP A 368 0.68 -1.14 -18.57
C ASP A 368 1.17 -1.19 -17.10
N HIS A 369 2.10 -2.12 -16.79
CA HIS A 369 2.69 -2.36 -15.47
C HIS A 369 1.67 -2.77 -14.39
N ASN A 370 0.57 -3.42 -14.81
CA ASN A 370 -0.42 -3.98 -13.90
C ASN A 370 -0.29 -5.49 -13.84
N PRO A 371 -0.40 -6.11 -12.67
CA PRO A 371 -0.45 -7.57 -12.57
C PRO A 371 -1.83 -8.08 -12.98
N ILE A 372 -1.85 -9.26 -13.61
CA ILE A 372 -3.07 -9.97 -13.94
C ILE A 372 -3.54 -10.71 -12.70
N ILE A 373 -4.56 -10.21 -12.03
CA ILE A 373 -5.07 -10.73 -10.74
C ILE A 373 -6.59 -10.92 -10.83
N SER A 374 -7.10 -12.01 -10.24
CA SER A 374 -8.53 -12.26 -10.09
C SER A 374 -9.07 -11.50 -8.87
N ALA A 375 -10.36 -11.18 -8.87
CA ALA A 375 -11.07 -10.68 -7.70
C ALA A 375 -12.03 -11.73 -7.14
N ILE A 376 -12.22 -11.66 -5.84
CA ILE A 376 -13.22 -12.40 -5.07
C ILE A 376 -14.13 -11.42 -4.36
N ILE A 377 -15.32 -11.89 -3.98
CA ILE A 377 -16.22 -11.17 -3.10
C ILE A 377 -16.11 -11.74 -1.69
N ILE A 378 -15.94 -10.87 -0.74
CA ILE A 378 -16.01 -11.16 0.70
C ILE A 378 -17.39 -10.73 1.22
N GLU A 379 -18.03 -11.59 1.98
CA GLU A 379 -19.22 -11.31 2.77
C GLU A 379 -18.83 -11.11 4.24
N MET A 380 -19.36 -10.09 4.86
CA MET A 380 -19.25 -9.91 6.31
C MET A 380 -20.48 -10.50 7.00
N LYS A 381 -20.23 -11.35 7.99
CA LYS A 381 -21.26 -11.95 8.82
C LYS A 381 -20.81 -11.97 10.27
N ASP A 382 -21.56 -11.32 11.13
CA ASP A 382 -21.27 -11.22 12.56
C ASP A 382 -19.84 -10.74 12.85
N GLY A 383 -19.35 -9.80 12.01
CA GLY A 383 -18.00 -9.26 12.09
C GLY A 383 -16.90 -10.16 11.53
N VAL A 384 -17.25 -11.31 10.94
CA VAL A 384 -16.30 -12.25 10.36
C VAL A 384 -16.32 -12.17 8.84
N GLN A 385 -15.16 -12.11 8.23
CA GLN A 385 -15.00 -12.21 6.76
C GLN A 385 -15.19 -13.65 6.31
N SER A 386 -15.97 -13.85 5.25
CA SER A 386 -16.10 -15.14 4.57
C SER A 386 -16.04 -14.99 3.07
N PHE A 387 -15.45 -15.98 2.41
CA PHE A 387 -15.45 -16.07 0.95
C PHE A 387 -16.89 -16.23 0.46
N LYS A 388 -17.35 -15.35 -0.42
CA LYS A 388 -18.68 -15.45 -1.04
C LYS A 388 -18.61 -16.13 -2.39
N GLU A 389 -17.86 -15.55 -3.32
CA GLU A 389 -17.70 -16.07 -4.68
C GLU A 389 -16.49 -15.46 -5.38
N LYS A 390 -16.07 -16.08 -6.48
CA LYS A 390 -15.08 -15.53 -7.40
C LYS A 390 -15.79 -15.07 -8.67
N ILE A 391 -15.56 -13.82 -9.06
CA ILE A 391 -16.09 -13.26 -10.30
C ILE A 391 -14.97 -13.18 -11.33
N SER A 392 -15.23 -13.79 -12.50
CA SER A 392 -14.38 -13.67 -13.68
C SER A 392 -15.12 -12.80 -14.71
N LEU A 393 -14.43 -11.81 -15.25
CA LEU A 393 -14.94 -10.86 -16.27
C LEU A 393 -14.37 -11.22 -17.64
#